data_f1099ab07f44ef7bb4a6bf5cd33af2d8
#
_entry.id   f1099ab07f44ef7bb4a6bf5cd33af2d8
#
_cell.length_a   1.000
_cell.length_b   1.000
_cell.length_c   1.000
_cell.angle_alpha   90.00
_cell.angle_beta   90.00
_cell.angle_gamma   90.00
#
_symmetry.space_group_name_H-M   'P 1'
#
loop_
_entity.id
_entity.type
_entity.pdbx_description
1 polymer ?
#
loop_
_entity_poly.entity_id
_entity_poly.type
_entity_poly.pdbx_seq_one_letter_code
_entity_poly.pdbx_strand_id
1 'polypeptide(L)'
;MKKWNESPRTTLKGCSEYKDRANTFAYRVDNGIYLNLTNRCTNDCVFCLRNNGSTAYGSNPLWLEREPTPAEVVSAVEAIYFPECEVFVFCGYGEPTCRLNALVEVAKALKSKYNLPLRLNTNGQSELINRSSESTERLFGLIDRVSISLNSANSADYDALCKPIFGEIAYDAMLAFGRHCVGNIPEVIFSVVEETLSPEDIEICRKQVVEIGAKLRVRKFISENDQNPENK
;
A
#
# COMPACT_ATOMS: atom_id res chain seq x y z
N MET A 1 21.79 -4.51 19.32
CA MET A 1 21.76 -4.48 17.83
C MET A 1 21.25 -5.83 17.34
N LYS A 2 19.96 -5.95 16.99
CA LYS A 2 19.42 -7.19 16.38
C LYS A 2 19.91 -7.26 14.94
N LYS A 3 20.57 -8.37 14.58
CA LYS A 3 21.11 -8.62 13.24
C LYS A 3 19.96 -8.73 12.23
N TRP A 4 19.89 -7.81 11.29
CA TRP A 4 18.91 -7.73 10.22
C TRP A 4 19.14 -8.70 9.05
N ASN A 5 20.03 -9.70 9.19
CA ASN A 5 20.23 -10.74 8.19
C ASN A 5 19.16 -11.84 8.19
N GLU A 6 18.30 -11.85 9.19
CA GLU A 6 17.08 -12.62 9.12
C GLU A 6 16.04 -11.71 8.50
N SER A 7 15.43 -12.11 7.37
CA SER A 7 14.19 -11.52 6.87
C SER A 7 13.34 -11.14 8.06
N PRO A 8 12.79 -9.89 8.13
CA PRO A 8 11.90 -9.56 9.22
C PRO A 8 10.94 -10.74 9.28
N ARG A 9 10.89 -11.42 10.42
CA ARG A 9 9.88 -12.42 10.63
C ARG A 9 8.58 -11.67 10.46
N THR A 10 8.08 -11.68 9.23
CA THR A 10 6.66 -11.62 9.03
C THR A 10 6.18 -12.66 9.99
N THR A 11 5.65 -12.26 11.12
CA THR A 11 4.95 -13.20 12.00
C THR A 11 3.77 -13.64 11.16
N LEU A 12 4.01 -14.68 10.37
CA LEU A 12 3.03 -15.38 9.54
C LEU A 12 2.06 -16.14 10.46
N LYS A 13 1.51 -15.45 11.48
CA LYS A 13 0.28 -15.86 12.11
C LYS A 13 -0.81 -15.69 11.07
N GLY A 14 -1.15 -16.78 10.41
CA GLY A 14 -2.15 -16.83 9.34
C GLY A 14 -1.63 -17.37 8.01
N CYS A 15 -0.34 -17.36 7.72
CA CYS A 15 0.19 -17.86 6.44
C CYS A 15 0.05 -19.40 6.28
N SER A 16 -0.17 -20.14 7.37
CA SER A 16 -0.39 -21.60 7.34
C SER A 16 -1.84 -21.99 7.01
N GLU A 17 -2.80 -21.09 7.12
CA GLU A 17 -4.24 -21.36 6.90
C GLU A 17 -4.69 -21.05 5.48
N TYR A 18 -4.02 -20.14 4.75
CA TYR A 18 -4.37 -19.80 3.38
C TYR A 18 -3.68 -20.75 2.42
N LYS A 19 -4.41 -21.77 1.98
CA LYS A 19 -3.93 -22.79 1.03
C LYS A 19 -3.75 -22.25 -0.39
N ASP A 20 -4.44 -21.15 -0.75
CA ASP A 20 -4.49 -20.65 -2.11
C ASP A 20 -3.47 -19.55 -2.31
N ARG A 21 -2.40 -19.87 -3.00
CA ARG A 21 -1.40 -18.93 -3.49
C ARG A 21 -1.40 -18.94 -5.01
N ALA A 22 -1.07 -17.78 -5.59
CA ALA A 22 -0.93 -17.64 -7.03
C ALA A 22 0.11 -16.57 -7.37
N ASN A 23 0.64 -16.60 -8.57
CA ASN A 23 1.50 -15.55 -9.09
C ASN A 23 0.67 -14.42 -9.70
N THR A 24 -0.31 -13.89 -8.93
CA THR A 24 -1.15 -12.76 -9.33
C THR A 24 -0.36 -11.44 -9.14
N PHE A 25 0.47 -11.10 -10.14
CA PHE A 25 1.33 -9.91 -10.11
C PHE A 25 0.59 -8.64 -10.50
N ALA A 26 -0.50 -8.78 -11.27
CA ALA A 26 -1.42 -7.69 -11.62
C ALA A 26 -2.86 -8.20 -11.61
N TYR A 27 -3.81 -7.33 -11.23
CA TYR A 27 -5.24 -7.64 -11.20
C TYR A 27 -6.07 -6.38 -11.44
N ARG A 28 -7.30 -6.53 -11.91
CA ARG A 28 -8.21 -5.41 -12.18
C ARG A 28 -9.06 -5.09 -10.96
N VAL A 29 -9.26 -3.80 -10.69
CA VAL A 29 -10.26 -3.30 -9.76
C VAL A 29 -10.88 -2.05 -10.39
N ASP A 30 -12.15 -2.10 -10.70
CA ASP A 30 -12.86 -1.05 -11.44
C ASP A 30 -12.08 -0.65 -12.72
N ASN A 31 -11.81 0.63 -12.94
CA ASN A 31 -11.01 1.14 -14.07
C ASN A 31 -9.50 1.18 -13.79
N GLY A 32 -9.00 0.43 -12.81
CA GLY A 32 -7.58 0.39 -12.47
C GLY A 32 -6.95 -0.99 -12.61
N ILE A 33 -5.65 -1.01 -12.89
CA ILE A 33 -4.83 -2.21 -12.80
C ILE A 33 -3.91 -2.07 -11.59
N TYR A 34 -4.05 -3.03 -10.67
CA TYR A 34 -3.34 -3.07 -9.40
C TYR A 34 -2.15 -4.03 -9.49
N LEU A 35 -1.02 -3.63 -8.91
CA LEU A 35 0.28 -4.27 -9.02
C LEU A 35 0.71 -4.81 -7.66
N ASN A 36 0.83 -6.14 -7.57
CA ASN A 36 1.16 -6.87 -6.35
C ASN A 36 2.63 -7.31 -6.39
N LEU A 37 3.48 -6.61 -5.64
CA LEU A 37 4.93 -6.80 -5.69
C LEU A 37 5.47 -7.76 -4.64
N THR A 38 4.75 -7.94 -3.52
CA THR A 38 5.29 -8.65 -2.35
C THR A 38 4.19 -9.01 -1.35
N ASN A 39 4.43 -10.05 -0.56
CA ASN A 39 3.63 -10.37 0.63
C ASN A 39 4.19 -9.68 1.89
N ARG A 40 5.39 -9.08 1.82
CA ARG A 40 6.04 -8.44 2.98
C ARG A 40 5.37 -7.13 3.32
N CYS A 41 5.07 -6.94 4.59
CA CYS A 41 4.57 -5.68 5.13
C CYS A 41 5.19 -5.47 6.52
N THR A 42 5.49 -4.22 6.85
CA THR A 42 5.99 -3.84 8.18
C THR A 42 4.87 -3.66 9.20
N ASN A 43 3.61 -3.69 8.76
CA ASN A 43 2.42 -3.63 9.61
C ASN A 43 1.69 -4.98 9.63
N ASP A 44 0.99 -5.25 10.74
CA ASP A 44 0.06 -6.35 10.92
C ASP A 44 -1.30 -5.83 11.41
N CYS A 45 -1.90 -4.95 10.59
CA CYS A 45 -3.13 -4.23 10.92
C CYS A 45 -4.28 -5.21 11.21
N VAL A 46 -5.06 -4.94 12.27
CA VAL A 46 -6.19 -5.79 12.69
C VAL A 46 -7.31 -5.85 11.63
N PHE A 47 -7.44 -4.80 10.81
CA PHE A 47 -8.45 -4.68 9.74
C PHE A 47 -7.88 -4.98 8.34
N CYS A 48 -6.69 -5.59 8.24
CA CYS A 48 -6.07 -5.83 6.93
C CYS A 48 -6.88 -6.82 6.11
N LEU A 49 -7.15 -6.48 4.83
CA LEU A 49 -7.87 -7.35 3.90
C LEU A 49 -7.26 -8.73 3.76
N ARG A 50 -5.95 -8.86 3.89
CA ARG A 50 -5.23 -10.15 3.84
C ARG A 50 -5.63 -11.12 4.96
N ASN A 51 -6.28 -10.63 6.03
CA ASN A 51 -6.79 -11.46 7.12
C ASN A 51 -8.15 -12.10 6.79
N ASN A 52 -8.84 -11.62 5.74
CA ASN A 52 -10.19 -12.02 5.37
C ASN A 52 -10.22 -13.05 4.22
N GLY A 53 -9.07 -13.51 3.75
CA GLY A 53 -9.02 -14.52 2.69
C GLY A 53 -7.81 -14.39 1.77
N SER A 54 -7.77 -15.23 0.74
CA SER A 54 -6.70 -15.25 -0.26
C SER A 54 -6.95 -14.31 -1.44
N THR A 55 -8.20 -13.88 -1.65
CA THR A 55 -8.65 -13.04 -2.78
C THR A 55 -9.16 -11.69 -2.32
N ALA A 56 -9.18 -10.70 -3.20
CA ALA A 56 -9.84 -9.42 -3.00
C ALA A 56 -10.42 -8.91 -4.33
N TYR A 57 -11.58 -8.27 -4.28
CA TYR A 57 -12.25 -7.66 -5.45
C TYR A 57 -12.47 -8.63 -6.62
N GLY A 58 -12.75 -9.90 -6.34
CA GLY A 58 -12.93 -10.92 -7.38
C GLY A 58 -11.65 -11.33 -8.11
N SER A 59 -10.48 -10.98 -7.59
CA SER A 59 -9.20 -11.39 -8.16
C SER A 59 -8.91 -12.87 -7.94
N ASN A 60 -7.90 -13.40 -8.66
CA ASN A 60 -7.20 -14.61 -8.24
C ASN A 60 -6.52 -14.38 -6.88
N PRO A 61 -6.07 -15.44 -6.18
CA PRO A 61 -5.38 -15.29 -4.90
C PRO A 61 -4.25 -14.27 -4.97
N LEU A 62 -4.22 -13.34 -4.00
CA LEU A 62 -3.22 -12.27 -3.92
C LEU A 62 -2.03 -12.62 -3.03
N TRP A 63 -2.08 -13.75 -2.31
CA TRP A 63 -0.89 -14.31 -1.67
C TRP A 63 0.04 -14.86 -2.74
N LEU A 64 1.17 -14.19 -2.94
CA LEU A 64 2.15 -14.59 -3.94
C LEU A 64 2.88 -15.87 -3.49
N GLU A 65 3.15 -16.77 -4.44
CA GLU A 65 4.06 -17.90 -4.23
C GLU A 65 5.51 -17.41 -4.10
N ARG A 66 5.86 -16.39 -4.88
CA ARG A 66 7.15 -15.71 -4.86
C ARG A 66 7.03 -14.23 -5.24
N GLU A 67 8.03 -13.46 -4.95
CA GLU A 67 8.10 -12.09 -5.43
C GLU A 67 8.43 -12.05 -6.94
N PRO A 68 7.72 -11.21 -7.73
CA PRO A 68 7.98 -11.09 -9.17
C PRO A 68 9.25 -10.30 -9.48
N THR A 69 9.82 -10.55 -10.64
CA THR A 69 10.75 -9.59 -11.27
C THR A 69 9.98 -8.40 -11.85
N PRO A 70 10.62 -7.23 -12.05
CA PRO A 70 9.97 -6.10 -12.71
C PRO A 70 9.38 -6.44 -14.08
N ALA A 71 10.09 -7.22 -14.88
CA ALA A 71 9.62 -7.65 -16.21
C ALA A 71 8.34 -8.50 -16.14
N GLU A 72 8.22 -9.40 -15.16
CA GLU A 72 7.01 -10.21 -14.95
C GLU A 72 5.81 -9.35 -14.56
N VAL A 73 6.02 -8.30 -13.74
CA VAL A 73 4.94 -7.37 -13.39
C VAL A 73 4.46 -6.61 -14.62
N VAL A 74 5.38 -6.10 -15.44
CA VAL A 74 5.04 -5.41 -16.70
C VAL A 74 4.30 -6.33 -17.65
N SER A 75 4.78 -7.55 -17.86
CA SER A 75 4.09 -8.55 -18.68
C SER A 75 2.70 -8.90 -18.16
N ALA A 76 2.54 -8.99 -16.83
CA ALA A 76 1.23 -9.23 -16.23
C ALA A 76 0.25 -8.07 -16.47
N VAL A 77 0.73 -6.81 -16.41
CA VAL A 77 -0.05 -5.62 -16.77
C VAL A 77 -0.48 -5.69 -18.24
N GLU A 78 0.46 -5.99 -19.15
CA GLU A 78 0.19 -6.10 -20.58
C GLU A 78 -0.89 -7.13 -20.90
N ALA A 79 -0.83 -8.28 -20.22
CA ALA A 79 -1.78 -9.38 -20.42
C ALA A 79 -3.23 -9.04 -20.03
N ILE A 80 -3.42 -8.09 -19.11
CA ILE A 80 -4.75 -7.70 -18.62
C ILE A 80 -5.12 -6.25 -18.94
N TYR A 81 -4.30 -5.53 -19.71
CA TYR A 81 -4.56 -4.15 -20.09
C TYR A 81 -5.87 -4.04 -20.89
N PHE A 82 -6.60 -2.96 -20.69
CA PHE A 82 -7.86 -2.67 -21.38
C PHE A 82 -7.99 -1.16 -21.66
N PRO A 83 -8.72 -0.75 -22.72
CA PRO A 83 -8.77 0.64 -23.17
C PRO A 83 -9.31 1.64 -22.14
N GLU A 84 -10.22 1.20 -21.26
CA GLU A 84 -10.85 2.03 -20.24
C GLU A 84 -10.00 2.14 -18.96
N CYS A 85 -8.80 1.56 -18.96
CA CYS A 85 -7.89 1.68 -17.81
C CYS A 85 -7.47 3.13 -17.59
N GLU A 86 -7.69 3.64 -16.37
CA GLU A 86 -7.44 5.03 -16.02
C GLU A 86 -6.20 5.20 -15.12
N VAL A 87 -5.73 4.13 -14.46
CA VAL A 87 -4.67 4.22 -13.45
C VAL A 87 -3.98 2.88 -13.22
N PHE A 88 -2.67 2.91 -13.02
CA PHE A 88 -1.93 1.80 -12.43
C PHE A 88 -1.70 2.05 -10.95
N VAL A 89 -1.90 1.05 -10.10
CA VAL A 89 -1.86 1.20 -8.65
C VAL A 89 -0.89 0.18 -8.03
N PHE A 90 0.20 0.63 -7.45
CA PHE A 90 1.02 -0.22 -6.61
C PHE A 90 0.27 -0.53 -5.31
N CYS A 91 -0.32 -1.72 -5.24
CA CYS A 91 -1.12 -2.19 -4.11
C CYS A 91 -1.31 -3.71 -4.19
N GLY A 92 -1.14 -4.38 -3.09
CA GLY A 92 -1.34 -5.82 -2.95
C GLY A 92 -1.49 -6.20 -1.48
N TYR A 93 -1.18 -7.44 -1.13
CA TYR A 93 -1.23 -7.90 0.27
C TYR A 93 -0.01 -7.48 1.09
N GLY A 94 1.06 -7.01 0.45
CA GLY A 94 2.22 -6.44 1.11
C GLY A 94 2.35 -4.92 0.95
N GLU A 95 3.38 -4.37 1.55
CA GLU A 95 3.79 -2.97 1.41
C GLU A 95 4.70 -2.82 0.19
N PRO A 96 4.30 -2.07 -0.85
CA PRO A 96 5.08 -1.97 -2.09
C PRO A 96 6.51 -1.44 -1.89
N THR A 97 6.73 -0.54 -0.93
CA THR A 97 8.05 0.04 -0.65
C THR A 97 9.04 -0.95 -0.01
N CYS A 98 8.58 -2.15 0.41
CA CYS A 98 9.47 -3.27 0.73
C CYS A 98 10.23 -3.78 -0.51
N ARG A 99 9.77 -3.42 -1.70
CA ARG A 99 10.38 -3.74 -2.99
C ARG A 99 10.66 -2.47 -3.79
N LEU A 100 11.21 -1.43 -3.14
CA LEU A 100 11.40 -0.11 -3.73
C LEU A 100 12.16 -0.14 -5.07
N ASN A 101 13.20 -0.97 -5.22
CA ASN A 101 13.92 -1.10 -6.48
C ASN A 101 12.99 -1.60 -7.60
N ALA A 102 12.25 -2.68 -7.35
CA ALA A 102 11.31 -3.22 -8.32
C ALA A 102 10.17 -2.24 -8.63
N LEU A 103 9.63 -1.55 -7.60
CA LEU A 103 8.62 -0.50 -7.78
C LEU A 103 9.11 0.57 -8.75
N VAL A 104 10.31 1.10 -8.53
CA VAL A 104 10.92 2.16 -9.38
C VAL A 104 11.13 1.66 -10.82
N GLU A 105 11.64 0.44 -11.01
CA GLU A 105 11.85 -0.14 -12.33
C GLU A 105 10.52 -0.34 -13.09
N VAL A 106 9.50 -0.91 -12.41
CA VAL A 106 8.16 -1.07 -12.98
C VAL A 106 7.53 0.27 -13.31
N ALA A 107 7.63 1.26 -12.40
CA ALA A 107 7.09 2.60 -12.63
C ALA A 107 7.69 3.26 -13.87
N LYS A 108 9.01 3.19 -14.05
CA LYS A 108 9.70 3.70 -15.24
C LYS A 108 9.24 3.01 -16.51
N ALA A 109 9.13 1.67 -16.50
CA ALA A 109 8.69 0.89 -17.63
C ALA A 109 7.24 1.23 -18.04
N LEU A 110 6.33 1.34 -17.06
CA LEU A 110 4.94 1.69 -17.33
C LEU A 110 4.79 3.13 -17.85
N LYS A 111 5.50 4.11 -17.27
CA LYS A 111 5.49 5.49 -17.76
C LYS A 111 6.08 5.65 -19.16
N SER A 112 7.05 4.82 -19.54
CA SER A 112 7.59 4.86 -20.91
C SER A 112 6.62 4.30 -21.95
N LYS A 113 5.69 3.43 -21.54
CA LYS A 113 4.78 2.70 -22.43
C LYS A 113 3.35 3.25 -22.45
N TYR A 114 2.88 3.78 -21.30
CA TYR A 114 1.51 4.22 -21.11
C TYR A 114 1.46 5.67 -20.60
N ASN A 115 0.54 6.46 -21.14
CA ASN A 115 0.27 7.81 -20.65
C ASN A 115 -0.84 7.77 -19.57
N LEU A 116 -0.62 6.96 -18.53
CA LEU A 116 -1.55 6.80 -17.42
C LEU A 116 -0.88 7.17 -16.10
N PRO A 117 -1.64 7.73 -15.13
CA PRO A 117 -1.11 8.04 -13.82
C PRO A 117 -0.73 6.78 -13.03
N LEU A 118 0.31 6.89 -12.22
CA LEU A 118 0.75 5.88 -11.27
C LEU A 118 0.36 6.30 -9.85
N ARG A 119 -0.35 5.42 -9.15
CA ARG A 119 -0.69 5.58 -7.74
C ARG A 119 0.07 4.59 -6.87
N LEU A 120 0.55 5.04 -5.72
CA LEU A 120 1.11 4.21 -4.67
C LEU A 120 0.18 4.20 -3.45
N ASN A 121 -0.27 3.03 -3.04
CA ASN A 121 -0.90 2.83 -1.73
C ASN A 121 0.18 2.30 -0.77
N THR A 122 0.41 2.98 0.35
CA THR A 122 1.54 2.68 1.24
C THR A 122 1.21 2.95 2.70
N ASN A 123 1.94 2.30 3.60
CA ASN A 123 1.93 2.62 5.03
C ASN A 123 2.83 3.83 5.38
N GLY A 124 3.55 4.40 4.40
CA GLY A 124 4.37 5.60 4.58
C GLY A 124 5.68 5.39 5.34
N GLN A 125 6.15 4.15 5.48
CA GLN A 125 7.36 3.84 6.25
C GLN A 125 8.59 3.59 5.35
N SER A 126 8.61 4.14 4.13
CA SER A 126 9.64 3.85 3.12
C SER A 126 11.07 4.07 3.64
N GLU A 127 11.31 5.15 4.38
CA GLU A 127 12.65 5.48 4.89
C GLU A 127 13.11 4.51 5.99
N LEU A 128 12.21 4.08 6.86
CA LEU A 128 12.50 3.04 7.85
C LEU A 128 12.76 1.68 7.19
N ILE A 129 11.92 1.31 6.23
CA ILE A 129 12.01 0.05 5.50
C ILE A 129 13.33 -0.06 4.74
N ASN A 130 13.69 0.99 4.01
CA ASN A 130 14.88 0.99 3.14
C ASN A 130 16.13 1.53 3.84
N ARG A 131 16.03 2.00 5.09
CA ARG A 131 17.12 2.60 5.87
C ARG A 131 17.85 3.71 5.13
N SER A 132 17.09 4.51 4.40
CA SER A 132 17.59 5.59 3.57
C SER A 132 16.62 6.76 3.58
N SER A 133 17.09 7.93 3.93
CA SER A 133 16.34 9.18 3.82
C SER A 133 15.97 9.53 2.38
N GLU A 134 16.73 9.03 1.40
CA GLU A 134 16.50 9.27 -0.03
C GLU A 134 15.45 8.34 -0.63
N SER A 135 14.95 7.35 0.13
CA SER A 135 14.02 6.35 -0.41
C SER A 135 12.72 6.96 -0.93
N THR A 136 12.25 8.03 -0.30
CA THR A 136 11.06 8.79 -0.73
C THR A 136 11.31 9.54 -2.03
N GLU A 137 12.49 10.15 -2.20
CA GLU A 137 12.86 10.93 -3.39
C GLU A 137 12.87 10.08 -4.67
N ARG A 138 13.14 8.80 -4.54
CA ARG A 138 13.11 7.85 -5.66
C ARG A 138 11.74 7.67 -6.30
N LEU A 139 10.69 8.13 -5.63
CA LEU A 139 9.31 8.11 -6.13
C LEU A 139 8.96 9.37 -6.94
N PHE A 140 9.74 10.46 -6.77
CA PHE A 140 9.46 11.74 -7.40
C PHE A 140 9.59 11.67 -8.94
N GLY A 141 8.64 12.30 -9.61
CA GLY A 141 8.53 12.22 -11.07
C GLY A 141 8.05 10.88 -11.64
N LEU A 142 7.91 9.83 -10.78
CA LEU A 142 7.36 8.53 -11.16
C LEU A 142 5.94 8.33 -10.66
N ILE A 143 5.66 8.67 -9.42
CA ILE A 143 4.34 8.50 -8.80
C ILE A 143 3.56 9.81 -8.91
N ASP A 144 2.34 9.74 -9.44
CA ASP A 144 1.46 10.89 -9.62
C ASP A 144 0.54 11.09 -8.41
N ARG A 145 0.22 10.00 -7.69
CA ARG A 145 -0.60 10.03 -6.49
C ARG A 145 -0.07 9.07 -5.44
N VAL A 146 0.08 9.55 -4.20
CA VAL A 146 0.35 8.68 -3.06
C VAL A 146 -0.86 8.66 -2.12
N SER A 147 -1.27 7.44 -1.71
CA SER A 147 -2.32 7.22 -0.71
C SER A 147 -1.69 6.56 0.50
N ILE A 148 -1.58 7.32 1.59
CA ILE A 148 -0.89 6.93 2.82
C ILE A 148 -1.93 6.47 3.85
N SER A 149 -1.71 5.30 4.43
CA SER A 149 -2.59 4.73 5.46
C SER A 149 -2.30 5.35 6.83
N LEU A 150 -3.00 6.45 7.17
CA LEU A 150 -2.88 7.13 8.47
C LEU A 150 -3.48 6.31 9.60
N ASN A 151 -4.73 5.88 9.41
CA ASN A 151 -5.50 4.92 10.22
C ASN A 151 -5.70 5.27 11.71
N SER A 152 -5.04 6.28 12.27
CA SER A 152 -5.16 6.69 13.67
C SER A 152 -4.84 8.17 13.86
N ALA A 153 -5.33 8.75 14.97
CA ALA A 153 -5.09 10.14 15.34
C ALA A 153 -3.78 10.35 16.13
N ASN A 154 -3.16 9.28 16.63
CA ASN A 154 -1.94 9.33 17.43
C ASN A 154 -1.12 8.04 17.32
N SER A 155 0.13 8.09 17.82
CA SER A 155 1.10 6.99 17.71
C SER A 155 0.71 5.75 18.51
N ALA A 156 0.15 5.92 19.71
CA ALA A 156 -0.20 4.79 20.59
C ALA A 156 -1.34 3.95 19.99
N ASP A 157 -2.39 4.61 19.51
CA ASP A 157 -3.51 3.94 18.85
C ASP A 157 -3.09 3.36 17.49
N TYR A 158 -2.17 4.04 16.76
CA TYR A 158 -1.60 3.50 15.54
C TYR A 158 -0.83 2.21 15.82
N ASP A 159 0.00 2.18 16.87
CA ASP A 159 0.74 0.97 17.26
C ASP A 159 -0.20 -0.18 17.63
N ALA A 160 -1.26 0.09 18.38
CA ALA A 160 -2.27 -0.90 18.75
C ALA A 160 -3.06 -1.44 17.54
N LEU A 161 -3.42 -0.57 16.59
CA LEU A 161 -4.28 -0.88 15.45
C LEU A 161 -3.50 -1.49 14.27
N CYS A 162 -2.34 -0.91 13.96
CA CYS A 162 -1.53 -1.27 12.79
C CYS A 162 -0.37 -2.23 13.12
N LYS A 163 0.00 -2.36 14.38
CA LYS A 163 1.05 -3.27 14.89
C LYS A 163 2.33 -3.21 14.04
N PRO A 164 2.93 -2.03 13.84
CA PRO A 164 4.13 -1.91 13.04
C PRO A 164 5.33 -2.57 13.74
N ILE A 165 6.23 -3.20 12.98
CA ILE A 165 7.45 -3.79 13.53
C ILE A 165 8.41 -2.75 14.12
N PHE A 166 8.22 -1.49 13.77
CA PHE A 166 9.01 -0.35 14.25
C PHE A 166 8.44 0.30 15.52
N GLY A 167 7.27 -0.15 16.00
CA GLY A 167 6.60 0.45 17.15
C GLY A 167 6.11 1.88 16.84
N GLU A 168 6.02 2.69 17.89
CA GLU A 168 5.44 4.04 17.80
C GLU A 168 6.14 4.99 16.83
N ILE A 169 7.45 4.80 16.57
CA ILE A 169 8.19 5.63 15.60
C ILE A 169 7.65 5.50 14.17
N ALA A 170 6.91 4.43 13.88
CA ALA A 170 6.29 4.23 12.56
C ALA A 170 5.26 5.30 12.22
N TYR A 171 4.55 5.83 13.23
CA TYR A 171 3.57 6.90 13.05
C TYR A 171 4.25 8.20 12.62
N ASP A 172 5.28 8.61 13.33
CA ASP A 172 6.03 9.83 13.00
C ASP A 172 6.73 9.72 11.64
N ALA A 173 7.28 8.55 11.33
CA ALA A 173 7.90 8.27 10.03
C ALA A 173 6.88 8.36 8.88
N MET A 174 5.67 7.86 9.07
CA MET A 174 4.58 7.95 8.10
C MET A 174 4.15 9.40 7.86
N LEU A 175 4.03 10.21 8.92
CA LEU A 175 3.73 11.65 8.79
C LEU A 175 4.88 12.41 8.11
N ALA A 176 6.14 12.08 8.44
CA ALA A 176 7.32 12.67 7.81
C ALA A 176 7.40 12.32 6.31
N PHE A 177 7.13 11.06 5.94
CA PHE A 177 7.01 10.63 4.55
C PHE A 177 5.96 11.47 3.79
N GLY A 178 4.79 11.68 4.39
CA GLY A 178 3.75 12.50 3.77
C GLY A 178 4.17 13.95 3.57
N ARG A 179 4.83 14.58 4.55
CA ARG A 179 5.40 15.94 4.41
C ARG A 179 6.43 15.99 3.30
N HIS A 180 7.28 14.99 3.17
CA HIS A 180 8.30 14.91 2.13
C HIS A 180 7.69 14.73 0.73
N CYS A 181 6.54 14.06 0.63
CA CYS A 181 5.80 13.92 -0.63
C CYS A 181 5.11 15.23 -1.07
N VAL A 182 4.65 16.08 -0.14
CA VAL A 182 3.95 17.33 -0.49
C VAL A 182 4.89 18.26 -1.26
N GLY A 183 4.41 18.76 -2.40
CA GLY A 183 5.20 19.59 -3.30
C GLY A 183 6.09 18.83 -4.28
N ASN A 184 6.34 17.51 -4.04
CA ASN A 184 7.17 16.66 -4.89
C ASN A 184 6.37 15.58 -5.63
N ILE A 185 5.19 15.22 -5.11
CA ILE A 185 4.23 14.33 -5.78
C ILE A 185 2.95 15.12 -6.03
N PRO A 186 2.36 15.06 -7.23
CA PRO A 186 1.20 15.89 -7.61
C PRO A 186 -0.01 15.76 -6.67
N GLU A 187 -0.27 14.56 -6.13
CA GLU A 187 -1.37 14.39 -5.19
C GLU A 187 -0.97 13.51 -4.01
N VAL A 188 -1.10 14.08 -2.79
CA VAL A 188 -0.84 13.39 -1.52
C VAL A 188 -2.13 13.26 -0.73
N ILE A 189 -2.53 12.02 -0.44
CA ILE A 189 -3.76 11.69 0.27
C ILE A 189 -3.40 10.82 1.47
N PHE A 190 -3.83 11.21 2.65
CA PHE A 190 -3.90 10.31 3.80
C PHE A 190 -5.28 9.66 3.87
N SER A 191 -5.36 8.42 4.32
CA SER A 191 -6.63 7.71 4.44
C SER A 191 -6.81 7.08 5.81
N VAL A 192 -8.05 7.10 6.28
CA VAL A 192 -8.50 6.41 7.49
C VAL A 192 -9.71 5.52 7.17
N VAL A 193 -9.92 4.49 7.99
CA VAL A 193 -11.10 3.62 7.93
C VAL A 193 -12.11 4.14 8.93
N GLU A 194 -13.31 4.51 8.47
CA GLU A 194 -14.33 5.16 9.27
C GLU A 194 -14.70 4.35 10.53
N GLU A 195 -14.88 3.05 10.37
CA GLU A 195 -15.35 2.15 11.44
C GLU A 195 -14.28 1.86 12.51
N THR A 196 -13.03 2.30 12.29
CA THR A 196 -11.94 2.08 13.26
C THR A 196 -11.62 3.29 14.12
N LEU A 197 -12.30 4.42 13.89
CA LEU A 197 -12.05 5.70 14.56
C LEU A 197 -13.34 6.32 15.07
N SER A 198 -13.25 7.10 16.15
CA SER A 198 -14.32 7.99 16.55
C SER A 198 -14.44 9.19 15.60
N PRO A 199 -15.62 9.87 15.54
CA PRO A 199 -15.75 11.11 14.78
C PRO A 199 -14.73 12.19 15.22
N GLU A 200 -14.42 12.25 16.51
CA GLU A 200 -13.45 13.18 17.11
C GLU A 200 -12.03 12.87 16.59
N ASP A 201 -11.63 11.60 16.52
CA ASP A 201 -10.33 11.19 16.00
C ASP A 201 -10.21 11.47 14.51
N ILE A 202 -11.28 11.28 13.74
CA ILE A 202 -11.31 11.64 12.31
C ILE A 202 -11.06 13.14 12.13
N GLU A 203 -11.62 13.98 13.00
CA GLU A 203 -11.39 15.42 12.94
C GLU A 203 -9.95 15.81 13.34
N ILE A 204 -9.35 15.10 14.30
CA ILE A 204 -7.93 15.26 14.64
C ILE A 204 -7.06 14.88 13.44
N CYS A 205 -7.32 13.72 12.81
CA CYS A 205 -6.64 13.31 11.60
C CYS A 205 -6.77 14.35 10.49
N ARG A 206 -7.95 14.94 10.32
CA ARG A 206 -8.20 15.99 9.32
C ARG A 206 -7.32 17.21 9.53
N LYS A 207 -7.23 17.71 10.77
CA LYS A 207 -6.38 18.86 11.12
C LYS A 207 -4.91 18.57 10.84
N GLN A 208 -4.40 17.42 11.31
CA GLN A 208 -3.02 17.00 11.07
C GLN A 208 -2.68 16.94 9.57
N VAL A 209 -3.58 16.38 8.77
CA VAL A 209 -3.38 16.22 7.32
C VAL A 209 -3.42 17.57 6.58
N VAL A 210 -4.30 18.46 7.01
CA VAL A 210 -4.35 19.85 6.48
C VAL A 210 -3.07 20.62 6.81
N GLU A 211 -2.55 20.50 8.04
CA GLU A 211 -1.27 21.10 8.44
C GLU A 211 -0.09 20.59 7.63
N ILE A 212 -0.13 19.36 7.18
CA ILE A 212 0.86 18.77 6.26
C ILE A 212 0.73 19.35 4.84
N GLY A 213 -0.43 19.90 4.47
CA GLY A 213 -0.74 20.35 3.12
C GLY A 213 -1.27 19.23 2.21
N ALA A 214 -1.80 18.17 2.78
CA ALA A 214 -2.35 17.01 2.08
C ALA A 214 -3.88 16.94 2.20
N LYS A 215 -4.49 15.92 1.57
CA LYS A 215 -5.93 15.63 1.65
C LYS A 215 -6.21 14.45 2.57
N LEU A 216 -7.27 14.50 3.37
CA LEU A 216 -7.77 13.31 4.08
C LEU A 216 -8.91 12.67 3.31
N ARG A 217 -8.82 11.34 3.11
CA ARG A 217 -9.91 10.50 2.64
C ARG A 217 -10.39 9.56 3.74
N VAL A 218 -11.63 9.72 4.14
CA VAL A 218 -12.33 8.75 5.01
C VAL A 218 -12.92 7.69 4.10
N ARG A 219 -12.63 6.42 4.35
CA ARG A 219 -13.13 5.28 3.58
C ARG A 219 -13.86 4.31 4.50
N LYS A 220 -14.89 3.67 3.98
CA LYS A 220 -15.55 2.57 4.68
C LYS A 220 -14.65 1.35 4.78
N PHE A 221 -14.90 0.54 5.79
CA PHE A 221 -14.31 -0.78 5.89
C PHE A 221 -14.80 -1.64 4.70
N ILE A 222 -13.91 -2.38 4.09
CA ILE A 222 -14.25 -3.29 3.00
C ILE A 222 -14.47 -4.67 3.62
N SER A 223 -15.74 -5.07 3.74
CA SER A 223 -16.13 -6.40 4.23
C SER A 223 -15.92 -7.47 3.16
N GLU A 224 -15.98 -8.75 3.56
CA GLU A 224 -15.93 -9.88 2.60
C GLU A 224 -17.06 -9.78 1.55
N ASN A 225 -18.25 -9.30 1.95
CA ASN A 225 -19.38 -9.14 1.05
C ASN A 225 -19.16 -8.02 0.00
N ASP A 226 -18.39 -6.98 0.34
CA ASP A 226 -18.09 -5.88 -0.59
C ASP A 226 -17.01 -6.25 -1.61
N GLN A 227 -16.31 -7.37 -1.40
CA GLN A 227 -15.26 -7.86 -2.27
C GLN A 227 -15.81 -8.68 -3.45
N ASN A 228 -17.09 -9.06 -3.41
CA ASN A 228 -17.73 -9.83 -4.49
C ASN A 228 -18.28 -8.87 -5.58
N PRO A 229 -17.83 -8.99 -6.86
CA PRO A 229 -18.32 -8.17 -7.96
C PRO A 229 -19.83 -8.30 -8.22
N GLU A 230 -20.43 -9.43 -7.79
CA GLU A 230 -21.87 -9.68 -7.99
C GLU A 230 -22.77 -8.88 -7.03
N ASN A 231 -22.18 -8.19 -6.02
CA ASN A 231 -22.91 -7.40 -5.03
C ASN A 231 -22.84 -5.88 -5.27
N LYS A 232 -22.39 -5.44 -6.47
CA LYS A 232 -22.35 -4.03 -6.88
C LYS A 232 -23.45 -3.68 -7.85
#